data_fa484c1e68e220a79230c102f2726d4e
#
_entry.id   fa484c1e68e220a79230c102f2726d4e
#
_cell.length_a   1.000
_cell.length_b   1.000
_cell.length_c   1.000
_cell.angle_alpha   90.00
_cell.angle_beta   90.00
_cell.angle_gamma   90.00
#
_symmetry.space_group_name_H-M   'P 1'
#
loop_
_entity.id
_entity.type
_entity.pdbx_description
1 polymer ?
#
loop_
_entity_poly.entity_id
_entity_poly.type
_entity_poly.pdbx_seq_one_letter_code
_entity_poly.pdbx_strand_id
1 'polypeptide(L)'
;MGGFRAGGLTGLMNQPSAQVIDGTLKFNGSNHYLNRTPGSGDRRTWTLSFWIKRGIHGTSQHIIGNYYNSANDGFNIRFAADDTLGLFDLSGGSYTNGFNVATTQVFRDTGWYHIVVALDTAQSTSTDRLKVYVNGTRVTSFGTTDFPDENNEYNFNTANSLSIGRGGSFDGQYFGGYLSNYYCVDGQALTPDSFGFTDPLTNTWRPKKYEGTFGTN
;
A
#
# COMPACT_ATOMS: atom_id res chain seq x y z
N MET A 1 -36.92 36.61 31.64
CA MET A 1 -35.96 35.53 31.88
C MET A 1 -36.02 34.56 30.66
N GLY A 2 -35.11 34.73 29.74
CA GLY A 2 -35.00 33.87 28.56
C GLY A 2 -34.10 32.66 28.87
N GLY A 3 -34.65 31.49 28.87
CA GLY A 3 -33.89 30.24 29.06
C GLY A 3 -33.08 29.93 27.84
N PHE A 4 -31.74 29.79 27.98
CA PHE A 4 -30.87 29.17 26.98
C PHE A 4 -31.24 27.70 26.81
N ARG A 5 -31.77 27.34 25.66
CA ARG A 5 -31.83 25.94 25.28
C ARG A 5 -30.41 25.49 24.85
N ALA A 6 -29.82 24.60 25.60
CA ALA A 6 -28.63 23.87 25.17
C ALA A 6 -29.03 23.05 23.93
N GLY A 7 -28.68 23.54 22.75
CA GLY A 7 -28.73 22.80 21.49
C GLY A 7 -27.77 21.62 21.60
N GLY A 8 -28.29 20.41 21.48
CA GLY A 8 -27.56 19.19 21.74
C GLY A 8 -26.33 19.01 20.84
N LEU A 9 -25.22 18.77 21.48
CA LEU A 9 -23.99 18.24 20.90
C LEU A 9 -24.15 16.72 20.57
N THR A 10 -25.21 16.36 19.87
CA THR A 10 -25.46 14.94 19.54
C THR A 10 -24.75 14.48 18.24
N GLY A 11 -24.09 15.39 17.53
CA GLY A 11 -23.36 15.06 16.30
C GLY A 11 -21.92 14.58 16.48
N LEU A 12 -21.34 14.70 17.68
CA LEU A 12 -19.90 14.37 17.92
C LEU A 12 -19.68 12.98 18.53
N MET A 13 -20.73 12.24 18.85
CA MET A 13 -20.63 10.96 19.59
C MET A 13 -20.32 9.74 18.73
N ASN A 14 -20.22 9.86 17.40
CA ASN A 14 -19.98 8.72 16.50
C ASN A 14 -18.83 8.95 15.51
N GLN A 15 -17.88 9.81 15.85
CA GLN A 15 -16.68 9.96 15.04
C GLN A 15 -15.71 8.84 15.37
N PRO A 16 -15.16 8.14 14.36
CA PRO A 16 -14.10 7.18 14.61
C PRO A 16 -12.94 7.90 15.30
N SER A 17 -12.53 7.40 16.47
CA SER A 17 -11.35 7.94 17.13
C SER A 17 -10.13 7.60 16.30
N ALA A 18 -9.23 8.58 16.07
CA ALA A 18 -7.95 8.32 15.45
C ALA A 18 -7.20 7.24 16.25
N GLN A 19 -6.69 6.24 15.57
CA GLN A 19 -5.84 5.25 16.19
C GLN A 19 -4.56 5.93 16.67
N VAL A 20 -4.19 5.68 17.93
CA VAL A 20 -2.84 5.99 18.42
C VAL A 20 -1.89 4.93 17.87
N ILE A 21 -0.86 5.37 17.15
CA ILE A 21 0.20 4.50 16.65
C ILE A 21 1.33 4.52 17.69
N ASP A 22 1.43 3.46 18.48
CA ASP A 22 2.39 3.38 19.59
C ASP A 22 3.83 3.11 19.13
N GLY A 23 4.05 2.81 17.83
CA GLY A 23 5.38 2.54 17.33
C GLY A 23 5.48 2.47 15.82
N THR A 24 6.71 2.58 15.34
CA THR A 24 7.06 2.45 13.93
C THR A 24 8.30 1.59 13.77
N LEU A 25 8.40 0.89 12.64
CA LEU A 25 9.62 0.21 12.24
C LEU A 25 10.50 1.18 11.46
N LYS A 26 11.77 1.29 11.86
CA LYS A 26 12.79 2.06 11.14
C LYS A 26 13.63 1.13 10.27
N PHE A 27 13.74 1.48 9.00
CA PHE A 27 14.60 0.83 8.02
C PHE A 27 15.78 1.74 7.69
N ASN A 28 16.99 1.18 7.59
CA ASN A 28 18.24 1.95 7.43
C ASN A 28 18.67 2.17 5.96
N GLY A 29 17.93 1.63 4.99
CA GLY A 29 18.25 1.76 3.57
C GLY A 29 19.42 0.88 3.09
N SER A 30 19.90 -0.07 3.89
CA SER A 30 21.05 -0.91 3.52
C SER A 30 20.88 -2.41 3.81
N ASN A 31 20.31 -2.79 4.95
CA ASN A 31 20.21 -4.21 5.33
C ASN A 31 19.05 -4.52 6.29
N HIS A 32 18.28 -3.52 6.73
CA HIS A 32 17.09 -3.78 7.55
C HIS A 32 15.89 -4.16 6.66
N TYR A 33 15.31 -5.32 6.95
CA TYR A 33 14.08 -5.80 6.33
C TYR A 33 13.38 -6.80 7.24
N LEU A 34 12.11 -7.03 7.00
CA LEU A 34 11.36 -8.16 7.53
C LEU A 34 11.15 -9.19 6.42
N ASN A 35 11.11 -10.45 6.77
CA ASN A 35 10.88 -11.54 5.83
C ASN A 35 9.93 -12.58 6.42
N ARG A 36 9.07 -13.11 5.59
CA ARG A 36 8.12 -14.16 5.94
C ARG A 36 7.76 -14.95 4.69
N THR A 37 7.48 -16.24 4.82
CA THR A 37 6.80 -17.03 3.80
C THR A 37 5.35 -17.25 4.23
N PRO A 38 4.37 -16.56 3.62
CA PRO A 38 2.96 -16.76 3.92
C PRO A 38 2.44 -18.06 3.33
N GLY A 39 1.18 -18.42 3.60
CA GLY A 39 0.43 -19.38 2.79
C GLY A 39 0.09 -18.83 1.41
N SER A 40 -0.48 -19.63 0.53
CA SER A 40 -1.09 -19.11 -0.70
C SER A 40 -2.48 -18.55 -0.39
N GLY A 41 -2.75 -17.35 -0.88
CA GLY A 41 -4.03 -16.68 -0.80
C GLY A 41 -4.63 -16.40 -2.16
N ASP A 42 -5.59 -15.48 -2.22
CA ASP A 42 -6.18 -15.02 -3.47
C ASP A 42 -5.18 -14.12 -4.21
N ARG A 43 -4.74 -14.58 -5.39
CA ARG A 43 -3.76 -13.89 -6.23
C ARG A 43 -4.38 -12.85 -7.16
N ARG A 44 -5.72 -12.80 -7.21
CA ARG A 44 -6.51 -11.89 -8.04
C ARG A 44 -7.17 -10.78 -7.25
N THR A 45 -7.37 -11.00 -5.93
CA THR A 45 -8.09 -10.03 -5.09
C THR A 45 -7.40 -9.90 -3.75
N TRP A 46 -6.87 -8.69 -3.45
CA TRP A 46 -6.23 -8.41 -2.17
C TRP A 46 -6.08 -6.89 -1.94
N THR A 47 -5.78 -6.52 -0.70
CA THR A 47 -5.45 -5.14 -0.33
C THR A 47 -4.21 -5.08 0.54
N LEU A 48 -3.33 -4.15 0.22
CA LEU A 48 -2.23 -3.70 1.07
C LEU A 48 -2.52 -2.30 1.57
N SER A 49 -2.29 -2.06 2.86
CA SER A 49 -2.39 -0.72 3.46
C SER A 49 -1.24 -0.51 4.42
N PHE A 50 -0.57 0.63 4.34
CA PHE A 50 0.53 0.98 5.24
C PHE A 50 0.76 2.49 5.32
N TRP A 51 1.24 2.93 6.48
CA TRP A 51 1.76 4.28 6.67
C TRP A 51 3.27 4.26 6.46
N ILE A 52 3.78 5.20 5.67
CA ILE A 52 5.18 5.24 5.27
C ILE A 52 5.72 6.67 5.34
N LYS A 53 6.95 6.80 5.85
CA LYS A 53 7.70 8.06 5.84
C LYS A 53 9.08 7.78 5.26
N ARG A 54 9.42 8.49 4.19
CA ARG A 54 10.70 8.32 3.50
C ARG A 54 11.83 9.04 4.26
N GLY A 55 13.01 8.41 4.26
CA GLY A 55 14.24 8.98 4.80
C GLY A 55 15.32 9.19 3.74
N ILE A 56 15.19 8.54 2.57
CA ILE A 56 16.12 8.62 1.44
C ILE A 56 15.33 8.91 0.17
N HIS A 57 15.86 9.76 -0.70
CA HIS A 57 15.24 10.21 -1.95
C HIS A 57 16.24 10.08 -3.11
N GLY A 58 15.74 10.14 -4.36
CA GLY A 58 16.57 10.13 -5.54
C GLY A 58 17.24 8.81 -5.87
N THR A 59 16.84 7.72 -5.19
CA THR A 59 17.32 6.36 -5.44
C THR A 59 16.16 5.37 -5.42
N SER A 60 16.29 4.28 -6.17
CA SER A 60 15.28 3.21 -6.13
C SER A 60 15.30 2.49 -4.78
N GLN A 61 14.14 2.38 -4.13
CA GLN A 61 13.97 1.78 -2.82
C GLN A 61 12.73 0.91 -2.80
N HIS A 62 12.89 -0.38 -2.61
CA HIS A 62 11.78 -1.32 -2.56
C HIS A 62 11.17 -1.36 -1.16
N ILE A 63 9.87 -1.16 -1.10
CA ILE A 63 9.08 -1.16 0.14
C ILE A 63 8.64 -2.58 0.46
N ILE A 64 8.13 -3.29 -0.55
CA ILE A 64 7.58 -4.65 -0.46
C ILE A 64 8.01 -5.40 -1.71
N GLY A 65 8.43 -6.65 -1.55
CA GLY A 65 8.74 -7.50 -2.69
C GLY A 65 8.76 -8.98 -2.36
N ASN A 66 8.43 -9.81 -3.35
CA ASN A 66 8.41 -11.25 -3.22
C ASN A 66 9.11 -11.97 -4.38
N TYR A 67 10.25 -11.48 -4.81
CA TYR A 67 11.09 -12.23 -5.75
C TYR A 67 11.42 -13.63 -5.21
N TYR A 68 11.13 -14.68 -5.95
CA TYR A 68 11.26 -16.05 -5.46
C TYR A 68 12.23 -16.94 -6.24
N ASN A 69 12.25 -16.89 -7.56
CA ASN A 69 13.18 -17.71 -8.37
C ASN A 69 14.43 -16.94 -8.79
N SER A 70 14.24 -15.65 -9.10
CA SER A 70 15.27 -14.75 -9.57
C SER A 70 14.77 -13.32 -9.41
N ALA A 71 15.62 -12.34 -9.73
CA ALA A 71 15.18 -10.94 -9.83
C ALA A 71 14.18 -10.70 -10.99
N ASN A 72 13.87 -11.75 -11.75
CA ASN A 72 13.00 -11.69 -12.92
C ASN A 72 11.56 -12.16 -12.66
N ASP A 73 11.27 -12.71 -11.47
CA ASP A 73 9.93 -13.18 -11.12
C ASP A 73 9.52 -12.61 -9.78
N GLY A 74 8.39 -11.94 -9.73
CA GLY A 74 7.80 -11.46 -8.49
C GLY A 74 7.14 -10.10 -8.57
N PHE A 75 6.42 -9.80 -7.50
CA PHE A 75 5.71 -8.55 -7.27
C PHE A 75 6.57 -7.56 -6.47
N ASN A 76 6.45 -6.28 -6.78
CA ASN A 76 7.14 -5.21 -6.04
C ASN A 76 6.33 -3.93 -5.93
N ILE A 77 6.49 -3.27 -4.78
CA ILE A 77 6.14 -1.86 -4.58
C ILE A 77 7.43 -1.12 -4.23
N ARG A 78 7.73 -0.04 -4.95
CA ARG A 78 8.95 0.75 -4.74
C ARG A 78 8.73 2.24 -4.91
N PHE A 79 9.60 3.04 -4.32
CA PHE A 79 9.89 4.37 -4.83
C PHE A 79 11.01 4.25 -5.87
N ALA A 80 10.77 4.77 -7.06
CA ALA A 80 11.78 4.81 -8.12
C ALA A 80 12.81 5.93 -7.89
N ALA A 81 13.87 5.98 -8.71
CA ALA A 81 14.93 7.00 -8.57
C ALA A 81 14.43 8.43 -8.86
N ASP A 82 13.34 8.60 -9.58
CA ASP A 82 12.63 9.86 -9.79
C ASP A 82 11.65 10.22 -8.67
N ASP A 83 11.62 9.41 -7.59
CA ASP A 83 10.74 9.52 -6.43
C ASP A 83 9.25 9.26 -6.70
N THR A 84 8.89 8.68 -7.83
CA THR A 84 7.53 8.19 -8.10
C THR A 84 7.27 6.87 -7.38
N LEU A 85 5.99 6.54 -7.12
CA LEU A 85 5.59 5.24 -6.58
C LEU A 85 5.32 4.29 -7.74
N GLY A 86 6.11 3.22 -7.83
CA GLY A 86 5.98 2.17 -8.82
C GLY A 86 5.48 0.86 -8.21
N LEU A 87 4.61 0.18 -8.93
CA LEU A 87 4.08 -1.13 -8.62
C LEU A 87 4.25 -2.01 -9.87
N PHE A 88 4.84 -3.17 -9.71
CA PHE A 88 5.00 -4.07 -10.85
C PHE A 88 4.99 -5.53 -10.44
N ASP A 89 4.64 -6.37 -11.39
CA ASP A 89 4.79 -7.82 -11.34
C ASP A 89 5.56 -8.29 -12.57
N LEU A 90 6.53 -9.16 -12.37
CA LEU A 90 7.38 -9.73 -13.42
C LEU A 90 7.14 -11.22 -13.53
N SER A 91 7.13 -11.72 -14.76
CA SER A 91 7.14 -13.16 -15.07
C SER A 91 8.16 -13.43 -16.16
N GLY A 92 9.19 -14.23 -15.86
CA GLY A 92 10.31 -14.50 -16.77
C GLY A 92 11.12 -13.27 -17.18
N GLY A 93 11.20 -12.26 -16.29
CA GLY A 93 11.90 -10.99 -16.56
C GLY A 93 11.14 -10.02 -17.46
N SER A 94 9.87 -10.27 -17.72
CA SER A 94 9.03 -9.44 -18.60
C SER A 94 7.75 -9.01 -17.90
N TYR A 95 7.24 -7.84 -18.27
CA TYR A 95 5.90 -7.39 -17.93
C TYR A 95 4.80 -7.98 -18.83
N THR A 96 5.14 -8.75 -19.86
CA THR A 96 4.18 -9.29 -20.85
C THR A 96 3.09 -10.15 -20.21
N ASN A 97 3.42 -10.89 -19.14
CA ASN A 97 2.48 -11.65 -18.33
C ASN A 97 2.37 -11.08 -16.90
N GLY A 98 2.84 -9.85 -16.72
CA GLY A 98 2.85 -9.12 -15.48
C GLY A 98 2.07 -7.81 -15.60
N PHE A 99 2.52 -6.79 -14.89
CA PHE A 99 2.06 -5.41 -15.05
C PHE A 99 3.14 -4.43 -14.59
N ASN A 100 3.03 -3.16 -15.02
CA ASN A 100 3.92 -2.09 -14.57
C ASN A 100 3.15 -0.78 -14.52
N VAL A 101 2.96 -0.25 -13.32
CA VAL A 101 2.22 0.99 -13.07
C VAL A 101 3.07 1.91 -12.22
N ALA A 102 3.23 3.17 -12.63
CA ALA A 102 3.95 4.18 -11.85
C ALA A 102 3.17 5.50 -11.81
N THR A 103 3.09 6.12 -10.64
CA THR A 103 2.41 7.41 -10.47
C THR A 103 3.17 8.53 -11.17
N THR A 104 2.47 9.62 -11.56
CA THR A 104 3.13 10.89 -11.91
C THR A 104 3.47 11.70 -10.66
N GLN A 105 2.77 11.45 -9.54
CA GLN A 105 3.07 12.07 -8.26
C GLN A 105 4.45 11.64 -7.77
N VAL A 106 5.25 12.62 -7.34
CA VAL A 106 6.54 12.40 -6.66
C VAL A 106 6.37 12.52 -5.14
N PHE A 107 7.15 11.72 -4.39
CA PHE A 107 7.05 11.57 -2.95
C PHE A 107 8.35 12.07 -2.30
N ARG A 108 8.53 13.40 -2.21
CA ARG A 108 9.75 14.05 -1.68
C ARG A 108 9.57 14.70 -0.32
N ASP A 109 8.34 14.77 0.19
CA ASP A 109 8.07 15.33 1.49
C ASP A 109 8.58 14.40 2.60
N THR A 110 8.98 15.00 3.70
CA THR A 110 9.40 14.27 4.92
C THR A 110 8.21 13.89 5.82
N GLY A 111 6.98 14.09 5.34
CA GLY A 111 5.74 13.73 6.02
C GLY A 111 5.42 12.24 5.96
N TRP A 112 4.35 11.85 6.63
CA TRP A 112 3.77 10.53 6.53
C TRP A 112 2.81 10.47 5.35
N TYR A 113 2.87 9.40 4.58
CA TYR A 113 1.91 9.02 3.58
C TYR A 113 1.17 7.76 4.01
N HIS A 114 -0.14 7.73 3.84
CA HIS A 114 -0.91 6.50 3.89
C HIS A 114 -1.07 5.99 2.46
N ILE A 115 -0.56 4.80 2.19
CA ILE A 115 -0.68 4.14 0.88
C ILE A 115 -1.63 2.97 1.02
N VAL A 116 -2.62 2.89 0.14
CA VAL A 116 -3.47 1.71 -0.01
C VAL A 116 -3.37 1.25 -1.46
N VAL A 117 -3.14 -0.04 -1.65
CA VAL A 117 -3.11 -0.71 -2.94
C VAL A 117 -4.14 -1.82 -2.91
N ALA A 118 -5.12 -1.76 -3.80
CA ALA A 118 -6.16 -2.77 -3.93
C ALA A 118 -6.13 -3.37 -5.34
N LEU A 119 -5.94 -4.68 -5.42
CA LEU A 119 -6.04 -5.46 -6.65
C LEU A 119 -7.40 -6.17 -6.71
N ASP A 120 -8.04 -6.14 -7.86
CA ASP A 120 -9.20 -6.96 -8.23
C ASP A 120 -9.18 -7.17 -9.74
N THR A 121 -8.58 -8.25 -10.20
CA THR A 121 -8.42 -8.53 -11.63
C THR A 121 -9.72 -8.90 -12.34
N ALA A 122 -10.81 -9.15 -11.62
CA ALA A 122 -12.13 -9.44 -12.21
C ALA A 122 -12.82 -8.20 -12.79
N GLN A 123 -12.28 -7.00 -12.56
CA GLN A 123 -12.85 -5.76 -13.08
C GLN A 123 -12.65 -5.65 -14.59
N SER A 124 -13.71 -5.28 -15.33
CA SER A 124 -13.66 -5.09 -16.78
C SER A 124 -12.79 -3.91 -17.21
N THR A 125 -12.81 -2.83 -16.43
CA THR A 125 -11.99 -1.63 -16.67
C THR A 125 -10.57 -1.83 -16.14
N SER A 126 -9.56 -1.71 -16.98
CA SER A 126 -8.15 -1.96 -16.61
C SER A 126 -7.68 -1.12 -15.42
N THR A 127 -8.03 0.17 -15.39
CA THR A 127 -7.67 1.07 -14.28
C THR A 127 -8.39 0.75 -12.96
N ASP A 128 -9.44 -0.08 -12.98
CA ASP A 128 -10.14 -0.53 -11.79
C ASP A 128 -9.60 -1.84 -11.23
N ARG A 129 -8.76 -2.56 -12.00
CA ARG A 129 -8.10 -3.79 -11.56
C ARG A 129 -7.01 -3.54 -10.53
N LEU A 130 -6.31 -2.40 -10.64
CA LEU A 130 -5.31 -1.98 -9.65
C LEU A 130 -5.60 -0.53 -9.25
N LYS A 131 -6.00 -0.34 -8.00
CA LYS A 131 -6.29 0.98 -7.43
C LYS A 131 -5.22 1.35 -6.42
N VAL A 132 -4.64 2.51 -6.60
CA VAL A 132 -3.68 3.10 -5.66
C VAL A 132 -4.32 4.32 -5.02
N TYR A 133 -4.18 4.43 -3.69
CA TYR A 133 -4.66 5.59 -2.96
C TYR A 133 -3.53 6.17 -2.11
N VAL A 134 -3.50 7.49 -2.02
CA VAL A 134 -2.57 8.26 -1.19
C VAL A 134 -3.37 9.15 -0.27
N ASN A 135 -3.20 9.01 1.02
CA ASN A 135 -3.92 9.79 2.05
C ASN A 135 -5.44 9.85 1.81
N GLY A 136 -6.04 8.70 1.52
CA GLY A 136 -7.47 8.56 1.26
C GLY A 136 -7.93 8.91 -0.15
N THR A 137 -7.08 9.52 -0.98
CA THR A 137 -7.43 9.96 -2.34
C THR A 137 -6.93 8.98 -3.39
N ARG A 138 -7.82 8.57 -4.33
CA ARG A 138 -7.43 7.70 -5.45
C ARG A 138 -6.46 8.43 -6.39
N VAL A 139 -5.37 7.76 -6.73
CA VAL A 139 -4.45 8.20 -7.78
C VAL A 139 -5.10 7.92 -9.14
N THR A 140 -5.18 8.92 -9.99
CA THR A 140 -5.75 8.83 -11.35
C THR A 140 -4.74 9.20 -12.43
N SER A 141 -3.57 9.73 -12.07
CA SER A 141 -2.52 10.14 -12.99
C SER A 141 -1.31 9.22 -12.88
N PHE A 142 -0.98 8.52 -13.97
CA PHE A 142 0.10 7.56 -14.04
C PHE A 142 1.03 7.90 -15.21
N GLY A 143 2.33 7.79 -14.99
CA GLY A 143 3.37 7.94 -16.01
C GLY A 143 3.65 6.64 -16.75
N THR A 144 3.44 5.49 -16.09
CA THR A 144 3.45 4.15 -16.68
C THR A 144 2.10 3.50 -16.40
N THR A 145 1.48 2.91 -17.43
CA THR A 145 0.05 2.53 -17.43
C THR A 145 -0.21 1.10 -17.92
N ASP A 146 0.75 0.22 -17.75
CA ASP A 146 0.59 -1.21 -18.03
C ASP A 146 -0.13 -1.86 -16.85
N PHE A 147 -1.48 -1.77 -16.86
CA PHE A 147 -2.34 -2.27 -15.79
C PHE A 147 -2.54 -3.79 -15.90
N PRO A 148 -2.87 -4.45 -14.76
CA PRO A 148 -3.15 -5.88 -14.75
C PRO A 148 -4.18 -6.33 -15.79
N ASP A 149 -3.97 -7.51 -16.37
CA ASP A 149 -4.94 -8.15 -17.27
C ASP A 149 -6.16 -8.66 -16.51
N GLU A 150 -7.28 -8.75 -17.21
CA GLU A 150 -8.53 -9.24 -16.65
C GLU A 150 -8.43 -10.73 -16.31
N ASN A 151 -8.90 -11.07 -15.11
CA ASN A 151 -8.89 -12.42 -14.54
C ASN A 151 -7.51 -13.08 -14.42
N ASN A 152 -6.42 -12.32 -14.57
CA ASN A 152 -5.07 -12.85 -14.41
C ASN A 152 -4.65 -12.97 -12.93
N GLU A 153 -3.78 -13.91 -12.65
CA GLU A 153 -3.16 -14.15 -11.34
C GLU A 153 -1.71 -13.66 -11.34
N TYR A 154 -1.31 -12.97 -10.27
CA TYR A 154 0.01 -12.38 -10.15
C TYR A 154 0.83 -13.03 -9.03
N ASN A 155 2.10 -12.60 -8.88
CA ASN A 155 3.05 -13.22 -7.96
C ASN A 155 2.85 -12.83 -6.50
N PHE A 156 2.11 -11.77 -6.19
CA PHE A 156 1.77 -11.44 -4.81
C PHE A 156 0.78 -12.47 -4.23
N ASN A 157 0.82 -12.63 -2.91
CA ASN A 157 -0.06 -13.53 -2.15
C ASN A 157 0.13 -15.03 -2.47
N THR A 158 1.35 -15.40 -2.85
CA THR A 158 1.80 -16.77 -3.07
C THR A 158 2.55 -17.32 -1.84
N ALA A 159 2.72 -18.65 -1.76
CA ALA A 159 3.54 -19.28 -0.72
C ALA A 159 5.05 -19.08 -0.96
N ASN A 160 5.45 -17.90 -1.38
CA ASN A 160 6.83 -17.52 -1.61
C ASN A 160 7.30 -16.48 -0.57
N SER A 161 8.61 -16.35 -0.44
CA SER A 161 9.21 -15.38 0.51
C SER A 161 8.77 -13.96 0.18
N LEU A 162 8.09 -13.31 1.12
CA LEU A 162 7.71 -11.90 1.08
C LEU A 162 8.63 -11.09 1.98
N SER A 163 9.17 -10.02 1.44
CA SER A 163 10.02 -9.08 2.19
C SER A 163 9.33 -7.71 2.32
N ILE A 164 9.50 -7.07 3.47
CA ILE A 164 9.14 -5.68 3.73
C ILE A 164 10.44 -4.93 4.03
N GLY A 165 10.67 -3.81 3.35
CA GLY A 165 11.90 -3.03 3.43
C GLY A 165 12.94 -3.40 2.38
N ARG A 166 12.63 -4.32 1.46
CA ARG A 166 13.45 -4.64 0.27
C ARG A 166 12.62 -5.32 -0.80
N GLY A 167 13.17 -5.46 -2.03
CA GLY A 167 12.52 -6.08 -3.18
C GLY A 167 12.52 -7.61 -3.19
N GLY A 168 13.07 -8.25 -2.21
CA GLY A 168 13.22 -9.71 -2.14
C GLY A 168 14.68 -10.12 -1.99
N SER A 169 14.99 -11.42 -2.09
CA SER A 169 16.33 -11.93 -1.80
C SER A 169 17.39 -11.61 -2.86
N PHE A 170 16.99 -11.26 -4.06
CA PHE A 170 17.88 -11.01 -5.20
C PHE A 170 18.17 -9.53 -5.44
N ASP A 171 17.53 -8.64 -4.69
CA ASP A 171 17.57 -7.20 -4.89
C ASP A 171 18.24 -6.53 -3.68
N GLY A 172 19.26 -5.71 -3.95
CA GLY A 172 19.96 -4.92 -2.95
C GLY A 172 19.33 -3.54 -2.67
N GLN A 173 18.12 -3.27 -3.16
CA GLN A 173 17.47 -1.97 -3.05
C GLN A 173 16.61 -1.89 -1.79
N TYR A 174 17.23 -1.54 -0.69
CA TYR A 174 16.58 -1.47 0.62
C TYR A 174 15.85 -0.14 0.81
N PHE A 175 14.71 -0.20 1.49
CA PHE A 175 13.98 0.99 1.94
C PHE A 175 14.70 1.67 3.10
N GLY A 176 14.80 2.99 3.05
CA GLY A 176 15.28 3.85 4.13
C GLY A 176 14.20 4.80 4.61
N GLY A 177 13.73 4.60 5.84
CA GLY A 177 12.64 5.40 6.38
C GLY A 177 11.88 4.68 7.49
N TYR A 178 10.60 4.98 7.61
CA TYR A 178 9.74 4.44 8.67
C TYR A 178 8.47 3.85 8.06
N LEU A 179 8.00 2.76 8.64
CA LEU A 179 6.76 2.08 8.23
C LEU A 179 5.93 1.73 9.46
N SER A 180 4.63 1.94 9.38
CA SER A 180 3.69 1.61 10.46
C SER A 180 2.36 1.14 9.90
N ASN A 181 1.55 0.50 10.74
CA ASN A 181 0.19 0.03 10.41
C ASN A 181 0.14 -0.70 9.07
N TYR A 182 1.04 -1.68 8.89
CA TYR A 182 1.02 -2.54 7.73
C TYR A 182 -0.10 -3.57 7.86
N TYR A 183 -1.01 -3.55 6.91
CA TYR A 183 -2.09 -4.53 6.75
C TYR A 183 -1.97 -5.21 5.39
N CYS A 184 -2.12 -6.52 5.37
CA CYS A 184 -2.33 -7.33 4.18
C CYS A 184 -3.67 -8.03 4.35
N VAL A 185 -4.62 -7.76 3.45
CA VAL A 185 -5.97 -8.34 3.49
C VAL A 185 -6.16 -9.18 2.24
N ASP A 186 -6.35 -10.47 2.46
CA ASP A 186 -6.52 -11.48 1.43
C ASP A 186 -7.98 -11.58 0.99
N GLY A 187 -8.23 -11.77 -0.31
CA GLY A 187 -9.55 -11.98 -0.89
C GLY A 187 -10.48 -10.76 -0.91
N GLN A 188 -9.97 -9.56 -0.63
CA GLN A 188 -10.80 -8.34 -0.57
C GLN A 188 -10.07 -7.14 -1.20
N ALA A 189 -10.75 -6.43 -2.12
CA ALA A 189 -10.29 -5.16 -2.68
C ALA A 189 -10.97 -4.00 -1.94
N LEU A 190 -10.35 -3.52 -0.88
CA LEU A 190 -10.89 -2.52 0.04
C LEU A 190 -10.53 -1.09 -0.36
N THR A 191 -11.35 -0.14 0.09
CA THR A 191 -11.09 1.29 -0.03
C THR A 191 -10.30 1.81 1.18
N PRO A 192 -9.65 3.00 1.08
CA PRO A 192 -8.87 3.57 2.18
C PRO A 192 -9.68 3.84 3.45
N ASP A 193 -11.00 4.01 3.36
CA ASP A 193 -11.88 4.23 4.52
C ASP A 193 -11.92 3.04 5.50
N SER A 194 -11.45 1.87 5.06
CA SER A 194 -11.24 0.72 5.95
C SER A 194 -10.08 0.93 6.93
N PHE A 195 -9.09 1.80 6.59
CA PHE A 195 -7.82 1.97 7.29
C PHE A 195 -7.56 3.40 7.77
N GLY A 196 -8.41 4.34 7.37
CA GLY A 196 -8.26 5.75 7.73
C GLY A 196 -9.58 6.51 7.58
N PHE A 197 -9.57 7.77 7.96
CA PHE A 197 -10.69 8.69 7.82
C PHE A 197 -10.19 10.13 7.76
N THR A 198 -10.99 11.03 7.18
CA THR A 198 -10.73 12.46 7.24
C THR A 198 -11.25 13.01 8.55
N ASP A 199 -10.38 13.58 9.38
CA ASP A 199 -10.75 14.26 10.62
C ASP A 199 -11.55 15.52 10.27
N PRO A 200 -12.82 15.64 10.67
CA PRO A 200 -13.68 16.74 10.27
C PRO A 200 -13.28 18.08 10.90
N LEU A 201 -12.50 18.07 11.97
CA LEU A 201 -12.04 19.30 12.64
C LEU A 201 -10.80 19.90 11.97
N THR A 202 -9.89 19.03 11.50
CA THR A 202 -8.60 19.46 10.95
C THR A 202 -8.51 19.26 9.43
N ASN A 203 -9.50 18.59 8.83
CA ASN A 203 -9.50 18.15 7.44
C ASN A 203 -8.24 17.36 7.06
N THR A 204 -7.66 16.64 8.01
CA THR A 204 -6.48 15.79 7.79
C THR A 204 -6.86 14.31 7.73
N TRP A 205 -6.18 13.57 6.86
CA TRP A 205 -6.31 12.12 6.81
C TRP A 205 -5.63 11.48 8.03
N ARG A 206 -6.37 10.65 8.77
CA ARG A 206 -5.93 10.03 10.02
C ARG A 206 -6.03 8.51 9.97
N PRO A 207 -5.15 7.79 10.69
CA PRO A 207 -5.23 6.33 10.78
C PRO A 207 -6.46 5.87 11.54
N LYS A 208 -7.02 4.76 11.09
CA LYS A 208 -8.08 3.99 11.73
C LYS A 208 -7.65 2.54 11.82
N LYS A 209 -7.93 1.88 12.95
CA LYS A 209 -7.66 0.46 13.08
C LYS A 209 -8.57 -0.32 12.13
N TYR A 210 -8.00 -1.24 11.38
CA TYR A 210 -8.78 -2.18 10.57
C TYR A 210 -9.45 -3.20 11.49
N GLU A 211 -10.77 -3.35 11.37
CA GLU A 211 -11.59 -4.23 12.20
C GLU A 211 -12.26 -5.35 11.37
N GLY A 212 -11.96 -5.43 10.08
CA GLY A 212 -12.47 -6.48 9.21
C GLY A 212 -11.67 -7.78 9.31
N THR A 213 -12.01 -8.74 8.48
CA THR A 213 -11.29 -10.02 8.37
C THR A 213 -10.07 -9.90 7.48
N PHE A 214 -8.96 -10.56 7.85
CA PHE A 214 -7.72 -10.52 7.07
C PHE A 214 -7.66 -11.56 5.94
N GLY A 215 -8.63 -12.48 5.88
CA GLY A 215 -8.62 -13.61 4.96
C GLY A 215 -7.87 -14.80 5.55
N THR A 216 -7.25 -15.61 4.68
CA THR A 216 -6.63 -16.90 5.07
C THR A 216 -5.11 -16.83 5.24
N ASN A 217 -4.47 -15.67 5.01
CA ASN A 217 -3.00 -15.48 5.06
C ASN A 217 -2.49 -14.67 6.25
#